data_11a8e7be69d7fac882bb5f2a5b2bb91f
#
_entry.id   11a8e7be69d7fac882bb5f2a5b2bb91f
#
_cell.length_a   1.000
_cell.length_b   1.000
_cell.length_c   1.000
_cell.angle_alpha   90.00
_cell.angle_beta   90.00
_cell.angle_gamma   90.00
#
_symmetry.space_group_name_H-M   'P 1'
#
loop_
_entity.id
_entity.type
_entity.pdbx_description
1 polymer ?
#
loop_
_entity_poly.entity_id
_entity_poly.type
_entity_poly.pdbx_seq_one_letter_code
_entity_poly.pdbx_strand_id
1 'polypeptide(L)'
;SGRPADARTALHIDRCLSCLSCMTTCPSGVNYMHLVDEARAYVEETYERPLFERLLRNVLAYTMPRPGLFRLSLIGAKIASPLAPVARSLGATRIAALLGLVPKRMPVPERIGQPGTYRATGQKKGRVALLMGCVQSVLDPGINAATIRLLTRLGYEVVVSGEEACCGSLTHHMGLEHDALARARRSIDQWTRADVDAVIVTASGCGTTIKDYGHMLRHDAAYAEAAKAISAKAKDVTEFLMMQELPDAQGGLRLAYHSACSMQH
;
A
#
# COMPACT_ATOMS: atom_id res chain seq x y z
N SER A 1 -23.07 -2.23 -20.26
CA SER A 1 -23.28 -2.60 -21.69
C SER A 1 -23.14 -4.11 -21.93
N GLY A 2 -22.66 -4.89 -20.98
CA GLY A 2 -22.48 -6.35 -21.07
C GLY A 2 -21.46 -6.84 -22.13
N ARG A 3 -20.73 -5.92 -22.78
CA ARG A 3 -19.71 -6.29 -23.77
C ARG A 3 -18.35 -6.40 -23.06
N PRO A 4 -17.53 -7.44 -23.36
CA PRO A 4 -16.17 -7.54 -22.85
C PRO A 4 -15.37 -6.26 -23.09
N ALA A 5 -14.45 -5.95 -22.19
CA ALA A 5 -13.54 -4.81 -22.36
C ALA A 5 -12.63 -5.05 -23.56
N ASP A 6 -12.43 -4.04 -24.38
CA ASP A 6 -11.47 -4.05 -25.48
C ASP A 6 -10.08 -3.55 -25.04
N ALA A 7 -9.10 -3.70 -25.93
CA ALA A 7 -7.72 -3.28 -25.65
C ALA A 7 -7.60 -1.77 -25.36
N ARG A 8 -8.47 -0.95 -25.95
CA ARG A 8 -8.48 0.50 -25.75
C ARG A 8 -9.00 0.85 -24.35
N THR A 9 -10.09 0.21 -23.94
CA THR A 9 -10.66 0.34 -22.60
C THR A 9 -9.64 -0.09 -21.55
N ALA A 10 -9.06 -1.29 -21.72
CA ALA A 10 -8.03 -1.81 -20.82
C ALA A 10 -6.83 -0.84 -20.70
N LEU A 11 -6.36 -0.29 -21.82
CA LEU A 11 -5.26 0.66 -21.85
C LEU A 11 -5.53 1.92 -21.00
N HIS A 12 -6.73 2.49 -21.13
CA HIS A 12 -7.07 3.73 -20.40
C HIS A 12 -7.27 3.47 -18.91
N ILE A 13 -7.94 2.37 -18.55
CA ILE A 13 -8.16 1.97 -17.16
C ILE A 13 -6.83 1.63 -16.47
N ASP A 14 -5.96 0.86 -17.13
CA ASP A 14 -4.64 0.47 -16.59
C ASP A 14 -3.67 1.66 -16.43
N ARG A 15 -3.86 2.74 -17.17
CA ARG A 15 -3.05 3.97 -17.05
C ARG A 15 -3.50 4.91 -15.94
N CYS A 16 -4.60 4.64 -15.29
CA CYS A 16 -5.03 5.43 -14.16
C CYS A 16 -4.08 5.25 -12.97
N LEU A 17 -3.48 6.36 -12.51
CA LEU A 17 -2.52 6.39 -11.41
C LEU A 17 -3.17 6.41 -10.01
N SER A 18 -4.49 6.37 -9.93
CA SER A 18 -5.25 6.52 -8.67
C SER A 18 -4.83 7.77 -7.87
N CYS A 19 -4.55 8.86 -8.57
CA CYS A 19 -4.16 10.13 -7.95
C CYS A 19 -5.34 10.87 -7.31
N LEU A 20 -6.57 10.48 -7.59
CA LEU A 20 -7.84 11.01 -7.08
C LEU A 20 -8.17 12.45 -7.48
N SER A 21 -7.34 13.15 -8.28
CA SER A 21 -7.61 14.52 -8.73
C SER A 21 -8.98 14.69 -9.41
N CYS A 22 -9.46 13.65 -10.08
CA CYS A 22 -10.78 13.66 -10.72
C CYS A 22 -11.93 13.77 -9.70
N MET A 23 -11.74 13.38 -8.45
CA MET A 23 -12.77 13.46 -7.41
C MET A 23 -13.02 14.90 -6.98
N THR A 24 -11.95 15.66 -6.73
CA THR A 24 -12.05 17.06 -6.30
C THR A 24 -12.36 18.02 -7.44
N THR A 25 -12.05 17.63 -8.68
CA THR A 25 -12.32 18.45 -9.88
C THR A 25 -13.75 18.26 -10.41
N CYS A 26 -14.43 17.18 -10.05
CA CYS A 26 -15.76 16.87 -10.58
C CYS A 26 -16.84 17.75 -9.93
N PRO A 27 -17.52 18.65 -10.69
CA PRO A 27 -18.56 19.50 -10.12
C PRO A 27 -19.81 18.72 -9.70
N SER A 28 -20.01 17.51 -10.23
CA SER A 28 -21.14 16.63 -9.90
C SER A 28 -20.87 15.71 -8.70
N GLY A 29 -19.69 15.79 -8.07
CA GLY A 29 -19.34 14.99 -6.90
C GLY A 29 -19.27 13.49 -7.16
N VAL A 30 -18.93 13.07 -8.41
CA VAL A 30 -18.82 11.64 -8.76
C VAL A 30 -17.62 11.02 -8.08
N ASN A 31 -17.83 9.91 -7.38
CA ASN A 31 -16.76 9.12 -6.80
C ASN A 31 -16.05 8.28 -7.89
N TYR A 32 -15.09 8.88 -8.56
CA TYR A 32 -14.31 8.21 -9.61
C TYR A 32 -13.40 7.09 -9.08
N MET A 33 -13.02 7.11 -7.80
CA MET A 33 -12.23 6.05 -7.19
C MET A 33 -12.97 4.71 -7.32
N HIS A 34 -14.18 4.65 -6.84
CA HIS A 34 -14.99 3.42 -6.91
C HIS A 34 -15.30 3.00 -8.35
N LEU A 35 -15.59 3.97 -9.23
CA LEU A 35 -15.83 3.66 -10.65
C LEU A 35 -14.61 3.04 -11.34
N VAL A 36 -13.42 3.56 -11.05
CA VAL A 36 -12.17 3.02 -11.65
C VAL A 36 -11.86 1.65 -11.08
N ASP A 37 -12.08 1.42 -9.80
CA ASP A 37 -11.79 0.14 -9.16
C ASP A 37 -12.76 -0.96 -9.65
N GLU A 38 -14.05 -0.65 -9.79
CA GLU A 38 -15.01 -1.53 -10.46
C GLU A 38 -14.63 -1.78 -11.93
N ALA A 39 -14.20 -0.74 -12.65
CA ALA A 39 -13.76 -0.89 -14.03
C ALA A 39 -12.51 -1.77 -14.15
N ARG A 40 -11.59 -1.71 -13.19
CA ARG A 40 -10.40 -2.59 -13.14
C ARG A 40 -10.78 -4.06 -12.96
N ALA A 41 -11.69 -4.34 -12.02
CA ALA A 41 -12.22 -5.69 -11.82
C ALA A 41 -12.88 -6.21 -13.10
N TYR A 42 -13.74 -5.40 -13.71
CA TYR A 42 -14.40 -5.75 -14.97
C TYR A 42 -13.44 -6.00 -16.13
N VAL A 43 -12.38 -5.17 -16.26
CA VAL A 43 -11.34 -5.38 -17.28
C VAL A 43 -10.57 -6.67 -17.02
N GLU A 44 -10.22 -6.96 -15.76
CA GLU A 44 -9.49 -8.20 -15.42
C GLU A 44 -10.32 -9.46 -15.72
N GLU A 45 -11.63 -9.39 -15.52
CA GLU A 45 -12.56 -10.51 -15.80
C GLU A 45 -12.85 -10.73 -17.30
N THR A 46 -12.91 -9.63 -18.07
CA THR A 46 -13.48 -9.70 -19.44
C THR A 46 -12.47 -9.47 -20.55
N TYR A 47 -11.30 -8.91 -20.26
CA TYR A 47 -10.26 -8.63 -21.26
C TYR A 47 -9.17 -9.70 -21.27
N GLU A 48 -9.00 -10.36 -22.40
CA GLU A 48 -7.93 -11.33 -22.61
C GLU A 48 -6.60 -10.61 -22.87
N ARG A 49 -5.77 -10.51 -21.82
CA ARG A 49 -4.45 -9.89 -21.92
C ARG A 49 -3.47 -10.78 -22.70
N PRO A 50 -2.51 -10.16 -23.43
CA PRO A 50 -1.41 -10.91 -24.03
C PRO A 50 -0.67 -11.75 -22.98
N LEU A 51 -0.21 -12.93 -23.34
CA LEU A 51 0.41 -13.91 -22.42
C LEU A 51 1.52 -13.33 -21.56
N PHE A 52 2.42 -12.54 -22.17
CA PHE A 52 3.54 -11.93 -21.46
C PHE A 52 3.06 -10.91 -20.40
N GLU A 53 2.05 -10.10 -20.75
CA GLU A 53 1.49 -9.12 -19.81
C GLU A 53 0.79 -9.81 -18.64
N ARG A 54 0.01 -10.83 -18.93
CA ARG A 54 -0.66 -11.66 -17.91
C ARG A 54 0.35 -12.32 -16.98
N LEU A 55 1.42 -12.92 -17.54
CA LEU A 55 2.46 -13.53 -16.74
C LEU A 55 3.16 -12.51 -15.83
N LEU A 56 3.54 -11.35 -16.37
CA LEU A 56 4.19 -10.31 -15.60
C LEU A 56 3.30 -9.80 -14.46
N ARG A 57 2.02 -9.55 -14.73
CA ARG A 57 1.03 -9.14 -13.72
C ARG A 57 0.91 -10.19 -12.62
N ASN A 58 0.78 -11.46 -12.98
CA ASN A 58 0.68 -12.56 -12.02
C ASN A 58 1.93 -12.69 -11.15
N VAL A 59 3.11 -12.58 -11.74
CA VAL A 59 4.38 -12.59 -10.99
C VAL A 59 4.44 -11.42 -10.00
N LEU A 60 4.07 -10.21 -10.41
CA LEU A 60 4.05 -9.05 -9.53
C LEU A 60 3.00 -9.19 -8.42
N ALA A 61 1.78 -9.60 -8.75
CA ALA A 61 0.70 -9.83 -7.79
C ALA A 61 1.05 -10.91 -6.77
N TYR A 62 1.83 -11.91 -7.16
CA TYR A 62 2.27 -12.98 -6.27
C TYR A 62 3.46 -12.59 -5.40
N THR A 63 4.48 -11.93 -5.97
CA THR A 63 5.77 -11.66 -5.29
C THR A 63 5.71 -10.41 -4.42
N MET A 64 5.20 -9.28 -4.92
CA MET A 64 5.28 -8.00 -4.22
C MET A 64 4.53 -7.97 -2.87
N PRO A 65 3.34 -8.59 -2.72
CA PRO A 65 2.66 -8.63 -1.43
C PRO A 65 3.36 -9.49 -0.36
N ARG A 66 4.39 -10.26 -0.74
CA ARG A 66 5.14 -11.16 0.15
C ARG A 66 6.56 -10.64 0.33
N PRO A 67 6.89 -9.95 1.43
CA PRO A 67 8.19 -9.25 1.59
C PRO A 67 9.41 -10.14 1.35
N GLY A 68 9.36 -11.40 1.79
CA GLY A 68 10.44 -12.36 1.57
C GLY A 68 10.67 -12.70 0.09
N LEU A 69 9.59 -12.97 -0.66
CA LEU A 69 9.67 -13.23 -2.10
C LEU A 69 10.04 -11.98 -2.89
N PHE A 70 9.50 -10.82 -2.48
CA PHE A 70 9.83 -9.55 -3.10
C PHE A 70 11.32 -9.22 -2.92
N ARG A 71 11.87 -9.43 -1.72
CA ARG A 71 13.32 -9.27 -1.49
C ARG A 71 14.14 -10.22 -2.36
N LEU A 72 13.73 -11.47 -2.48
CA LEU A 72 14.42 -12.45 -3.34
C LEU A 72 14.36 -12.04 -4.81
N SER A 73 13.21 -11.57 -5.30
CA SER A 73 13.06 -11.07 -6.68
C SER A 73 13.94 -9.85 -6.96
N LEU A 74 14.10 -8.95 -5.97
CA LEU A 74 15.01 -7.80 -6.08
C LEU A 74 16.48 -8.24 -6.15
N ILE A 75 16.88 -9.26 -5.40
CA ILE A 75 18.25 -9.82 -5.47
C ILE A 75 18.49 -10.38 -6.88
N GLY A 76 17.56 -11.19 -7.40
CA GLY A 76 17.65 -11.71 -8.76
C GLY A 76 17.69 -10.59 -9.82
N ALA A 77 16.83 -9.58 -9.69
CA ALA A 77 16.80 -8.43 -10.58
C ALA A 77 18.08 -7.60 -10.49
N LYS A 78 18.72 -7.52 -9.32
CA LYS A 78 20.01 -6.85 -9.15
C LYS A 78 21.12 -7.57 -9.91
N ILE A 79 21.15 -8.89 -9.85
CA ILE A 79 22.11 -9.71 -10.63
C ILE A 79 21.87 -9.50 -12.13
N ALA A 80 20.62 -9.39 -12.56
CA ALA A 80 20.23 -9.18 -13.95
C ALA A 80 20.34 -7.71 -14.41
N SER A 81 20.51 -6.74 -13.51
CA SER A 81 20.47 -5.30 -13.84
C SER A 81 21.51 -4.85 -14.90
N PRO A 82 22.72 -5.46 -15.01
CA PRO A 82 23.66 -5.12 -16.08
C PRO A 82 23.14 -5.45 -17.49
N LEU A 83 22.12 -6.33 -17.58
CA LEU A 83 21.49 -6.69 -18.86
C LEU A 83 20.38 -5.70 -19.29
N ALA A 84 20.07 -4.67 -18.50
CA ALA A 84 19.03 -3.70 -18.83
C ALA A 84 19.24 -2.98 -20.18
N PRO A 85 20.47 -2.57 -20.59
CA PRO A 85 20.71 -1.98 -21.90
C PRO A 85 20.40 -2.96 -23.04
N VAL A 86 20.81 -4.24 -22.87
CA VAL A 86 20.55 -5.31 -23.84
C VAL A 86 19.04 -5.56 -23.96
N ALA A 87 18.32 -5.66 -22.84
CA ALA A 87 16.87 -5.81 -22.85
C ALA A 87 16.19 -4.66 -23.59
N ARG A 88 16.70 -3.43 -23.44
CA ARG A 88 16.17 -2.25 -24.14
C ARG A 88 16.42 -2.33 -25.65
N SER A 89 17.62 -2.74 -26.09
CA SER A 89 17.95 -2.88 -27.52
C SER A 89 17.13 -3.96 -28.20
N LEU A 90 16.73 -5.00 -27.47
CA LEU A 90 15.84 -6.08 -27.93
C LEU A 90 14.33 -5.72 -27.85
N GLY A 91 13.98 -4.46 -27.52
CA GLY A 91 12.61 -4.02 -27.43
C GLY A 91 11.88 -4.42 -26.14
N ALA A 92 12.53 -5.11 -25.20
CA ALA A 92 11.97 -5.51 -23.90
C ALA A 92 11.98 -4.32 -22.90
N THR A 93 11.39 -3.19 -23.31
CA THR A 93 11.45 -1.92 -22.59
C THR A 93 10.87 -1.98 -21.18
N ARG A 94 9.80 -2.76 -20.96
CA ARG A 94 9.20 -2.96 -19.62
C ARG A 94 10.16 -3.69 -18.67
N ILE A 95 10.87 -4.72 -19.16
CA ILE A 95 11.87 -5.44 -18.36
C ILE A 95 13.04 -4.51 -18.05
N ALA A 96 13.54 -3.76 -19.05
CA ALA A 96 14.61 -2.81 -18.85
C ALA A 96 14.24 -1.72 -17.82
N ALA A 97 12.99 -1.24 -17.81
CA ALA A 97 12.49 -0.30 -16.82
C ALA A 97 12.44 -0.91 -15.42
N LEU A 98 11.93 -2.12 -15.27
CA LEU A 98 11.90 -2.83 -13.98
C LEU A 98 13.30 -3.07 -13.41
N LEU A 99 14.26 -3.47 -14.25
CA LEU A 99 15.66 -3.62 -13.84
C LEU A 99 16.27 -2.28 -13.43
N GLY A 100 15.86 -1.17 -14.05
CA GLY A 100 16.27 0.17 -13.70
C GLY A 100 15.76 0.69 -12.35
N LEU A 101 14.67 0.11 -11.83
CA LEU A 101 14.09 0.46 -10.53
C LEU A 101 14.78 -0.25 -9.34
N VAL A 102 15.67 -1.20 -9.62
CA VAL A 102 16.34 -1.96 -8.55
C VAL A 102 17.27 -1.04 -7.75
N PRO A 103 17.20 -1.04 -6.42
CA PRO A 103 18.06 -0.21 -5.59
C PRO A 103 19.54 -0.49 -5.82
N LYS A 104 20.37 0.55 -5.91
CA LYS A 104 21.83 0.42 -6.04
C LYS A 104 22.44 -0.36 -4.87
N ARG A 105 21.91 -0.16 -3.68
CA ARG A 105 22.26 -0.93 -2.47
C ARG A 105 21.00 -1.57 -1.91
N MET A 106 21.05 -2.86 -1.61
CA MET A 106 19.94 -3.55 -0.95
C MET A 106 19.85 -3.09 0.49
N PRO A 107 18.69 -2.62 0.96
CA PRO A 107 18.52 -2.19 2.35
C PRO A 107 18.74 -3.36 3.31
N VAL A 108 19.38 -3.08 4.45
CA VAL A 108 19.54 -4.05 5.52
C VAL A 108 18.27 -4.09 6.35
N PRO A 109 17.75 -5.28 6.69
CA PRO A 109 16.59 -5.38 7.58
C PRO A 109 16.86 -4.73 8.93
N GLU A 110 15.92 -3.93 9.40
CA GLU A 110 15.98 -3.33 10.74
C GLU A 110 15.52 -4.34 11.80
N ARG A 111 16.13 -4.28 12.99
CA ARG A 111 15.67 -5.07 14.14
C ARG A 111 14.34 -4.54 14.68
N ILE A 112 14.19 -3.21 14.68
CA ILE A 112 12.92 -2.53 15.04
C ILE A 112 12.00 -2.62 13.83
N GLY A 113 10.77 -3.15 14.05
CA GLY A 113 9.81 -3.41 12.98
C GLY A 113 9.56 -4.89 12.72
N GLN A 114 10.20 -5.78 13.51
CA GLN A 114 9.81 -7.18 13.54
C GLN A 114 8.42 -7.34 14.20
N PRO A 115 7.67 -8.41 13.89
CA PRO A 115 6.39 -8.68 14.55
C PRO A 115 6.52 -8.68 16.07
N GLY A 116 5.60 -8.00 16.74
CA GLY A 116 5.61 -7.88 18.20
C GLY A 116 4.96 -6.59 18.69
N THR A 117 5.04 -6.38 19.99
CA THR A 117 4.52 -5.19 20.66
C THR A 117 5.68 -4.36 21.21
N TYR A 118 5.77 -3.11 20.76
CA TYR A 118 6.75 -2.12 21.19
C TYR A 118 6.11 -1.23 22.26
N ARG A 119 6.61 -1.31 23.48
CA ARG A 119 6.06 -0.58 24.63
C ARG A 119 6.26 0.92 24.50
N ALA A 120 5.30 1.69 24.99
CA ALA A 120 5.43 3.13 25.14
C ALA A 120 6.59 3.50 26.08
N THR A 121 7.27 4.59 25.77
CA THR A 121 8.26 5.19 26.66
C THR A 121 7.53 6.12 27.62
N GLY A 122 7.57 5.83 28.91
CA GLY A 122 6.82 6.58 29.92
C GLY A 122 5.34 6.19 30.03
N GLN A 123 4.48 7.16 30.33
CA GLN A 123 3.04 6.91 30.52
C GLN A 123 2.37 6.51 29.20
N LYS A 124 1.67 5.37 29.21
CA LYS A 124 0.92 4.89 28.06
C LYS A 124 -0.32 5.77 27.82
N LYS A 125 -0.41 6.34 26.62
CA LYS A 125 -1.55 7.14 26.14
C LYS A 125 -2.58 6.29 25.35
N GLY A 126 -2.11 5.25 24.67
CA GLY A 126 -2.95 4.41 23.84
C GLY A 126 -2.17 3.29 23.16
N ARG A 127 -2.86 2.56 22.29
CA ARG A 127 -2.32 1.42 21.55
C ARG A 127 -2.63 1.55 20.06
N VAL A 128 -1.62 1.48 19.21
CA VAL A 128 -1.79 1.64 17.77
C VAL A 128 -1.19 0.45 17.03
N ALA A 129 -1.80 0.06 15.91
CA ALA A 129 -1.16 -0.85 14.97
C ALA A 129 -0.35 -0.06 13.95
N LEU A 130 0.79 -0.60 13.53
CA LEU A 130 1.54 -0.09 12.39
C LEU A 130 1.45 -1.09 11.23
N LEU A 131 0.94 -0.63 10.08
CA LEU A 131 1.04 -1.40 8.84
C LEU A 131 2.49 -1.34 8.35
N MET A 132 3.15 -2.49 8.28
CA MET A 132 4.55 -2.57 7.83
C MET A 132 4.72 -2.27 6.34
N GLY A 133 3.71 -2.54 5.53
CA GLY A 133 3.76 -2.40 4.09
C GLY A 133 4.63 -3.46 3.41
N CYS A 134 4.11 -4.07 2.37
CA CYS A 134 4.79 -5.19 1.69
C CYS A 134 6.06 -4.73 0.94
N VAL A 135 6.00 -3.58 0.28
CA VAL A 135 7.10 -3.00 -0.50
C VAL A 135 8.03 -2.18 0.38
N GLN A 136 7.48 -1.33 1.25
CA GLN A 136 8.23 -0.42 2.11
C GLN A 136 9.15 -1.17 3.08
N SER A 137 8.66 -2.26 3.69
CA SER A 137 9.46 -3.09 4.61
C SER A 137 10.72 -3.69 3.97
N VAL A 138 10.75 -3.77 2.64
CA VAL A 138 11.89 -4.29 1.87
C VAL A 138 12.76 -3.17 1.30
N LEU A 139 12.15 -2.11 0.77
CA LEU A 139 12.88 -1.03 0.10
C LEU A 139 13.43 0.02 1.07
N ASP A 140 12.72 0.29 2.16
CA ASP A 140 13.18 1.20 3.21
C ASP A 140 12.58 0.84 4.58
N PRO A 141 13.11 -0.19 5.24
CA PRO A 141 12.67 -0.60 6.58
C PRO A 141 12.92 0.48 7.65
N GLY A 142 13.81 1.43 7.38
CA GLY A 142 14.11 2.54 8.27
C GLY A 142 12.91 3.43 8.57
N ILE A 143 11.98 3.57 7.61
CA ILE A 143 10.74 4.34 7.79
C ILE A 143 9.90 3.74 8.92
N ASN A 144 9.67 2.43 8.90
CA ASN A 144 8.91 1.74 9.94
C ASN A 144 9.59 1.83 11.29
N ALA A 145 10.92 1.63 11.33
CA ALA A 145 11.70 1.73 12.54
C ALA A 145 11.66 3.14 13.15
N ALA A 146 11.74 4.18 12.33
CA ALA A 146 11.60 5.58 12.76
C ALA A 146 10.20 5.86 13.30
N THR A 147 9.16 5.37 12.63
CA THR A 147 7.77 5.52 13.05
C THR A 147 7.52 4.85 14.40
N ILE A 148 8.01 3.62 14.61
CA ILE A 148 7.87 2.94 15.91
C ILE A 148 8.57 3.75 17.01
N ARG A 149 9.81 4.22 16.77
CA ARG A 149 10.54 5.04 17.74
C ARG A 149 9.80 6.33 18.08
N LEU A 150 9.21 6.99 17.09
CA LEU A 150 8.45 8.22 17.28
C LEU A 150 7.20 7.96 18.11
N LEU A 151 6.37 7.01 17.71
CA LEU A 151 5.11 6.71 18.38
C LEU A 151 5.32 6.22 19.83
N THR A 152 6.34 5.38 20.06
CA THR A 152 6.66 4.93 21.43
C THR A 152 7.13 6.09 22.33
N ARG A 153 7.91 7.04 21.81
CA ARG A 153 8.30 8.26 22.54
C ARG A 153 7.10 9.16 22.83
N LEU A 154 6.10 9.21 21.96
CA LEU A 154 4.86 9.95 22.17
C LEU A 154 3.92 9.28 23.18
N GLY A 155 4.28 8.12 23.72
CA GLY A 155 3.50 7.39 24.72
C GLY A 155 2.54 6.34 24.13
N TYR A 156 2.70 5.96 22.88
CA TYR A 156 1.86 4.91 22.27
C TYR A 156 2.55 3.55 22.27
N GLU A 157 1.82 2.53 22.66
CA GLU A 157 2.21 1.14 22.43
C GLU A 157 1.96 0.80 20.97
N VAL A 158 2.98 0.31 20.26
CA VAL A 158 2.89 0.01 18.82
C VAL A 158 2.87 -1.49 18.61
N VAL A 159 1.81 -1.99 17.96
CA VAL A 159 1.65 -3.39 17.59
C VAL A 159 2.03 -3.56 16.12
N VAL A 160 2.95 -4.46 15.84
CA VAL A 160 3.32 -4.91 14.50
C VAL A 160 2.87 -6.35 14.36
N SER A 161 1.92 -6.62 13.49
CA SER A 161 1.45 -7.98 13.22
C SER A 161 2.42 -8.73 12.30
N GLY A 162 2.53 -10.03 12.51
CA GLY A 162 3.30 -10.94 11.64
C GLY A 162 2.47 -11.66 10.58
N GLU A 163 1.15 -11.50 10.60
CA GLU A 163 0.26 -12.31 9.76
C GLU A 163 0.07 -11.74 8.35
N GLU A 164 -0.26 -10.45 8.23
CA GLU A 164 -0.46 -9.79 6.95
C GLU A 164 0.28 -8.45 6.93
N ALA A 165 1.20 -8.31 6.00
CA ALA A 165 1.98 -7.09 5.80
C ALA A 165 1.44 -6.21 4.66
N CYS A 166 0.50 -6.73 3.85
CA CYS A 166 -0.01 -6.06 2.65
C CYS A 166 -1.47 -5.62 2.85
N CYS A 167 -1.74 -4.34 2.63
CA CYS A 167 -3.09 -3.77 2.68
C CYS A 167 -4.03 -4.26 1.56
N GLY A 168 -3.53 -4.99 0.55
CA GLY A 168 -4.32 -5.39 -0.61
C GLY A 168 -4.38 -4.35 -1.75
N SER A 169 -3.86 -3.15 -1.57
CA SER A 169 -3.93 -2.07 -2.57
C SER A 169 -3.41 -2.49 -3.95
N LEU A 170 -2.27 -3.19 -4.02
CA LEU A 170 -1.70 -3.64 -5.28
C LEU A 170 -2.67 -4.53 -6.05
N THR A 171 -3.19 -5.57 -5.42
CA THR A 171 -4.12 -6.51 -6.05
C THR A 171 -5.46 -5.86 -6.37
N HIS A 172 -5.93 -4.95 -5.52
CA HIS A 172 -7.12 -4.14 -5.78
C HIS A 172 -6.97 -3.28 -7.04
N HIS A 173 -5.87 -2.53 -7.15
CA HIS A 173 -5.59 -1.72 -8.34
C HIS A 173 -5.25 -2.52 -9.60
N MET A 174 -4.98 -3.80 -9.45
CA MET A 174 -4.87 -4.74 -10.57
C MET A 174 -6.20 -5.39 -10.98
N GLY A 175 -7.30 -5.09 -10.29
CA GLY A 175 -8.60 -5.72 -10.52
C GLY A 175 -8.72 -7.14 -9.96
N LEU A 176 -7.72 -7.62 -9.21
CA LEU A 176 -7.72 -8.92 -8.55
C LEU A 176 -8.51 -8.84 -7.24
N GLU A 177 -9.82 -8.62 -7.35
CA GLU A 177 -10.69 -8.28 -6.22
C GLU A 177 -10.69 -9.36 -5.14
N HIS A 178 -10.81 -10.62 -5.52
CA HIS A 178 -10.81 -11.74 -4.57
C HIS A 178 -9.57 -11.73 -3.67
N ASP A 179 -8.38 -11.55 -4.22
CA ASP A 179 -7.12 -11.46 -3.48
C ASP A 179 -7.06 -10.22 -2.59
N ALA A 180 -7.54 -9.08 -3.10
CA ALA A 180 -7.58 -7.83 -2.36
C ALA A 180 -8.48 -7.94 -1.12
N LEU A 181 -9.70 -8.45 -1.29
CA LEU A 181 -10.66 -8.67 -0.20
C LEU A 181 -10.15 -9.70 0.82
N ALA A 182 -9.50 -10.78 0.36
CA ALA A 182 -8.90 -11.77 1.28
C ALA A 182 -7.80 -11.14 2.16
N ARG A 183 -7.00 -10.21 1.62
CA ARG A 183 -5.99 -9.46 2.41
C ARG A 183 -6.63 -8.47 3.36
N ALA A 184 -7.65 -7.75 2.90
CA ALA A 184 -8.40 -6.82 3.74
C ALA A 184 -9.00 -7.55 4.97
N ARG A 185 -9.62 -8.72 4.78
CA ARG A 185 -10.16 -9.53 5.89
C ARG A 185 -9.07 -9.91 6.88
N ARG A 186 -7.93 -10.43 6.43
CA ARG A 186 -6.80 -10.77 7.33
C ARG A 186 -6.28 -9.56 8.09
N SER A 187 -6.18 -8.41 7.43
CA SER A 187 -5.78 -7.15 8.07
C SER A 187 -6.79 -6.71 9.14
N ILE A 188 -8.08 -6.81 8.85
CA ILE A 188 -9.16 -6.49 9.80
C ILE A 188 -9.07 -7.42 11.01
N ASP A 189 -8.97 -8.72 10.79
CA ASP A 189 -8.89 -9.73 11.85
C ASP A 189 -7.72 -9.47 12.81
N GLN A 190 -6.52 -9.21 12.27
CA GLN A 190 -5.34 -8.97 13.10
C GLN A 190 -5.45 -7.68 13.91
N TRP A 191 -6.00 -6.58 13.34
CA TRP A 191 -6.13 -5.31 14.05
C TRP A 191 -7.30 -5.31 15.04
N THR A 192 -8.36 -6.03 14.75
CA THR A 192 -9.48 -6.24 15.68
C THR A 192 -9.02 -7.06 16.89
N ARG A 193 -8.26 -8.14 16.68
CA ARG A 193 -7.68 -8.94 17.78
C ARG A 193 -6.66 -8.16 18.60
N ALA A 194 -5.93 -7.24 17.97
CA ALA A 194 -4.95 -6.40 18.67
C ALA A 194 -5.60 -5.31 19.53
N ASP A 195 -6.89 -5.04 19.36
CA ASP A 195 -7.67 -4.01 20.07
C ASP A 195 -6.94 -2.65 20.10
N VAL A 196 -6.79 -2.07 18.92
CA VAL A 196 -6.04 -0.82 18.74
C VAL A 196 -6.95 0.39 18.60
N ASP A 197 -6.47 1.54 19.05
CA ASP A 197 -7.15 2.84 18.95
C ASP A 197 -7.06 3.41 17.53
N ALA A 198 -5.93 3.16 16.84
CA ALA A 198 -5.70 3.60 15.47
C ALA A 198 -4.83 2.59 14.70
N VAL A 199 -4.96 2.59 13.37
CA VAL A 199 -4.10 1.89 12.42
C VAL A 199 -3.25 2.92 11.68
N ILE A 200 -1.97 2.92 11.95
CA ILE A 200 -1.01 3.88 11.40
C ILE A 200 -0.44 3.37 10.09
N VAL A 201 -0.43 4.22 9.09
CA VAL A 201 0.08 3.93 7.75
C VAL A 201 1.09 5.00 7.35
N THR A 202 2.19 4.59 6.73
CA THR A 202 3.26 5.48 6.28
C THR A 202 3.38 5.55 4.75
N ALA A 203 2.41 4.95 4.04
CA ALA A 203 2.34 4.95 2.59
C ALA A 203 0.91 5.33 2.15
N SER A 204 0.75 6.49 1.50
CA SER A 204 -0.55 7.07 1.15
C SER A 204 -1.47 6.12 0.37
N GLY A 205 -0.95 5.39 -0.61
CA GLY A 205 -1.75 4.41 -1.37
C GLY A 205 -2.30 3.27 -0.52
N CYS A 206 -1.53 2.79 0.49
CA CYS A 206 -2.05 1.84 1.46
C CYS A 206 -3.12 2.48 2.36
N GLY A 207 -2.88 3.72 2.78
CA GLY A 207 -3.82 4.49 3.61
C GLY A 207 -5.17 4.67 2.95
N THR A 208 -5.19 5.08 1.68
CA THR A 208 -6.40 5.24 0.88
C THR A 208 -7.19 3.93 0.82
N THR A 209 -6.53 2.82 0.53
CA THR A 209 -7.20 1.50 0.44
C THR A 209 -7.76 1.05 1.78
N ILE A 210 -7.04 1.23 2.89
CA ILE A 210 -7.55 0.83 4.23
C ILE A 210 -8.73 1.71 4.65
N LYS A 211 -8.68 3.00 4.35
CA LYS A 211 -9.81 3.92 4.58
C LYS A 211 -11.05 3.52 3.78
N ASP A 212 -10.87 2.79 2.67
CA ASP A 212 -11.95 2.32 1.80
C ASP A 212 -12.41 0.87 2.09
N TYR A 213 -11.83 0.17 3.04
CA TYR A 213 -12.25 -1.20 3.39
C TYR A 213 -13.75 -1.31 3.70
N GLY A 214 -14.33 -0.29 4.33
CA GLY A 214 -15.77 -0.24 4.60
C GLY A 214 -16.61 -0.28 3.33
N HIS A 215 -16.16 0.36 2.24
CA HIS A 215 -16.79 0.27 0.93
C HIS A 215 -16.49 -1.07 0.24
N MET A 216 -15.25 -1.48 0.22
CA MET A 216 -14.80 -2.72 -0.42
C MET A 216 -15.54 -3.96 0.12
N LEU A 217 -15.79 -4.00 1.42
CA LEU A 217 -16.46 -5.13 2.10
C LEU A 217 -17.92 -4.84 2.47
N ARG A 218 -18.55 -3.82 1.87
CA ARG A 218 -19.93 -3.39 2.19
C ARG A 218 -21.00 -4.47 2.04
N HIS A 219 -20.74 -5.45 1.18
CA HIS A 219 -21.64 -6.58 0.92
C HIS A 219 -21.24 -7.88 1.62
N ASP A 220 -20.17 -7.86 2.40
CA ASP A 220 -19.71 -9.00 3.18
C ASP A 220 -20.37 -9.00 4.55
N ALA A 221 -21.38 -9.85 4.74
CA ALA A 221 -22.17 -9.91 5.99
C ALA A 221 -21.31 -10.18 7.25
N ALA A 222 -20.15 -10.84 7.10
CA ALA A 222 -19.26 -11.14 8.20
C ALA A 222 -18.28 -10.00 8.54
N TYR A 223 -17.95 -9.15 7.56
CA TYR A 223 -16.87 -8.18 7.70
C TYR A 223 -17.31 -6.71 7.55
N ALA A 224 -18.50 -6.41 7.03
CA ALA A 224 -18.91 -5.04 6.71
C ALA A 224 -18.75 -4.06 7.90
N GLU A 225 -19.21 -4.42 9.07
CA GLU A 225 -19.12 -3.56 10.26
C GLU A 225 -17.68 -3.44 10.78
N ALA A 226 -16.92 -4.55 10.82
CA ALA A 226 -15.53 -4.53 11.24
C ALA A 226 -14.65 -3.73 10.24
N ALA A 227 -14.91 -3.86 8.94
CA ALA A 227 -14.25 -3.09 7.89
C ALA A 227 -14.47 -1.58 8.07
N LYS A 228 -15.73 -1.18 8.29
CA LYS A 228 -16.09 0.22 8.56
C LYS A 228 -15.40 0.76 9.81
N ALA A 229 -15.35 -0.04 10.89
CA ALA A 229 -14.67 0.35 12.12
C ALA A 229 -13.15 0.53 11.90
N ILE A 230 -12.48 -0.39 11.18
CA ILE A 230 -11.06 -0.28 10.86
C ILE A 230 -10.79 0.89 9.91
N SER A 231 -11.63 1.14 8.90
CA SER A 231 -11.51 2.31 8.02
C SER A 231 -11.52 3.62 8.81
N ALA A 232 -12.38 3.75 9.81
CA ALA A 232 -12.45 4.93 10.67
C ALA A 232 -11.20 5.11 11.56
N LYS A 233 -10.56 4.01 11.97
CA LYS A 233 -9.31 4.00 12.76
C LYS A 233 -8.04 4.24 11.90
N ALA A 234 -8.11 4.09 10.58
CA ALA A 234 -6.96 4.26 9.69
C ALA A 234 -6.53 5.72 9.61
N LYS A 235 -5.25 5.97 9.85
CA LYS A 235 -4.61 7.29 9.82
C LYS A 235 -3.28 7.22 9.10
N ASP A 236 -3.02 8.16 8.19
CA ASP A 236 -1.64 8.43 7.81
C ASP A 236 -0.85 8.89 9.04
N VAL A 237 0.44 8.57 9.08
CA VAL A 237 1.28 8.97 10.22
C VAL A 237 1.24 10.49 10.44
N THR A 238 1.16 11.28 9.37
CA THR A 238 1.08 12.74 9.46
C THR A 238 -0.26 13.21 10.01
N GLU A 239 -1.37 12.60 9.60
CA GLU A 239 -2.70 12.86 10.17
C GLU A 239 -2.73 12.54 11.66
N PHE A 240 -2.14 11.42 12.05
CA PHE A 240 -2.08 11.03 13.45
C PHE A 240 -1.22 11.99 14.28
N LEU A 241 -0.08 12.43 13.76
CA LEU A 241 0.81 13.37 14.44
C LEU A 241 0.18 14.76 14.60
N MET A 242 -0.62 15.22 13.65
CA MET A 242 -1.36 16.48 13.77
C MET A 242 -2.35 16.50 14.94
N MET A 243 -2.72 15.33 15.45
CA MET A 243 -3.61 15.20 16.62
C MET A 243 -2.82 15.12 17.94
N GLN A 244 -1.48 15.21 17.89
CA GLN A 244 -0.62 15.07 19.06
C GLN A 244 0.03 16.42 19.42
N GLU A 245 0.29 16.60 20.70
CA GLU A 245 1.22 17.63 21.17
C GLU A 245 2.63 17.18 20.84
N LEU A 246 3.24 17.78 19.85
CA LEU A 246 4.62 17.49 19.46
C LEU A 246 5.56 18.45 20.19
N PRO A 247 6.74 17.99 20.66
CA PRO A 247 7.74 18.87 21.18
C PRO A 247 8.25 19.82 20.09
N ASP A 248 8.63 21.03 20.49
CA ASP A 248 9.24 21.99 19.57
C ASP A 248 10.46 21.38 18.87
N ALA A 249 10.42 21.37 17.54
CA ALA A 249 11.54 20.90 16.76
C ALA A 249 12.63 21.97 16.72
N GLN A 250 13.77 21.69 17.32
CA GLN A 250 14.97 22.48 17.13
C GLN A 250 15.55 22.13 15.75
N GLY A 251 15.42 22.99 14.77
CA GLY A 251 16.02 22.72 13.48
C GLY A 251 15.96 23.89 12.53
N GLY A 252 17.09 24.27 11.94
CA GLY A 252 17.20 25.20 10.82
C GLY A 252 17.20 24.51 9.47
N LEU A 253 16.56 23.33 9.32
CA LEU A 253 16.56 22.57 8.08
C LEU A 253 15.67 23.26 7.02
N ARG A 254 16.20 23.46 5.83
CA ARG A 254 15.41 23.84 4.66
C ARG A 254 14.79 22.59 4.06
N LEU A 255 13.46 22.51 4.06
CA LEU A 255 12.71 21.36 3.58
C LEU A 255 11.90 21.75 2.35
N ALA A 256 11.82 20.85 1.37
CA ALA A 256 10.81 20.87 0.33
C ALA A 256 9.78 19.78 0.66
N TYR A 257 8.51 20.16 0.75
CA TYR A 257 7.41 19.22 1.01
C TYR A 257 6.56 19.06 -0.24
N HIS A 258 6.35 17.80 -0.63
CA HIS A 258 5.40 17.44 -1.69
C HIS A 258 4.34 16.53 -1.09
N SER A 259 3.10 17.02 -1.00
CA SER A 259 1.97 16.20 -0.56
C SER A 259 1.64 15.16 -1.63
N ALA A 260 1.45 13.91 -1.23
CA ALA A 260 1.01 12.87 -2.15
C ALA A 260 -0.38 13.19 -2.72
N CYS A 261 -0.60 12.92 -4.01
CA CYS A 261 -1.87 13.25 -4.67
C CYS A 261 -3.08 12.70 -3.91
N SER A 262 -3.02 11.42 -3.49
CA SER A 262 -4.09 10.77 -2.72
C SER A 262 -4.29 11.31 -1.29
N MET A 263 -3.46 12.24 -0.85
CA MET A 263 -3.63 12.99 0.41
C MET A 263 -4.13 14.41 0.19
N GLN A 264 -4.09 14.89 -1.06
CA GLN A 264 -4.61 16.22 -1.45
C GLN A 264 -6.07 16.14 -1.90
N HIS A 265 -6.46 15.02 -2.44
CA HIS A 265 -7.73 14.75 -3.07
C HIS A 265 -8.46 13.61 -2.37
#